data_92a3f0c5f3e081f7744585cc72510ed7
#
_entry.id   92a3f0c5f3e081f7744585cc72510ed7
#
_cell.length_a   1.000
_cell.length_b   1.000
_cell.length_c   1.000
_cell.angle_alpha   90.00
_cell.angle_beta   90.00
_cell.angle_gamma   90.00
#
_symmetry.space_group_name_H-M   'P 1'
#
loop_
_entity.id
_entity.type
_entity.pdbx_description
1 polymer ?
#
loop_
_entity_poly.entity_id
_entity_poly.type
_entity_poly.pdbx_seq_one_letter_code
_entity_poly.pdbx_strand_id
1 'polypeptide(L)'
;MPDKNNARVIAHKAICEVVLQKRSLSEALFPVNQLDISFAKSLAFGSIRFYHHLNDIITPRLDKPLEKKNLDLHCLMVLGAYQIIYTDISRHAAINETVEVARIIHKKWAKGLINAILRGIDRDQKVILESSHYSHPSWLVKKIKKDYPENYENIFIENNKQAPMSIRVHPSIGRENYKKKLMGQNIDSYSSEISEQSLTLREAISVDKLPDFEKGSCYVQDVSAQLAGYLISPKKNDSILDACCAPGGKTTHLAELGPDSEIIALDFDEMRLKRVRENLTRMKVKNVKVVSGDATKMDWWNQKKFDSILLDAPCTGTGVIRRHPDIKLLRKPKDLGQVIETQSSILENLWTMLKPGGKLLYATCSILKEENENQINRFLEKTSDAKIEEINLSWGLKTTGSQQLPHNNHDGFYYAQLVKQI
;
A
#
# COMPACT_ATOMS: atom_id res chain seq x y z
N MET A 1 -23.67 -29.65 -6.75
CA MET A 1 -23.91 -28.19 -6.64
C MET A 1 -22.70 -27.49 -7.20
N PRO A 2 -22.82 -26.41 -7.96
CA PRO A 2 -21.63 -25.67 -8.43
C PRO A 2 -20.89 -25.14 -7.20
N ASP A 3 -19.58 -25.39 -7.17
CA ASP A 3 -18.74 -25.10 -6.02
C ASP A 3 -18.62 -23.59 -5.83
N LYS A 4 -19.31 -23.06 -4.82
CA LYS A 4 -19.20 -21.64 -4.41
C LYS A 4 -17.79 -21.28 -3.93
N ASN A 5 -16.94 -22.28 -3.74
CA ASN A 5 -15.55 -22.17 -3.28
C ASN A 5 -14.54 -22.10 -4.46
N ASN A 6 -15.01 -22.05 -5.69
CA ASN A 6 -14.16 -21.88 -6.87
C ASN A 6 -13.41 -20.54 -6.78
N ALA A 7 -12.09 -20.58 -6.91
CA ALA A 7 -11.21 -19.40 -6.81
C ALA A 7 -11.63 -18.25 -7.74
N ARG A 8 -12.17 -18.56 -8.93
CA ARG A 8 -12.66 -17.55 -9.89
C ARG A 8 -13.94 -16.87 -9.41
N VAL A 9 -14.82 -17.61 -8.72
CA VAL A 9 -16.03 -17.03 -8.10
C VAL A 9 -15.66 -16.07 -6.99
N ILE A 10 -14.69 -16.45 -6.15
CA ILE A 10 -14.15 -15.58 -5.07
C ILE A 10 -13.50 -14.34 -5.67
N ALA A 11 -12.64 -14.50 -6.67
CA ALA A 11 -11.98 -13.38 -7.34
C ALA A 11 -12.99 -12.44 -8.02
N HIS A 12 -13.98 -12.97 -8.73
CA HIS A 12 -15.05 -12.20 -9.34
C HIS A 12 -15.81 -11.37 -8.30
N LYS A 13 -16.20 -11.98 -7.17
CA LYS A 13 -16.87 -11.27 -6.07
C LYS A 13 -16.03 -10.12 -5.55
N ALA A 14 -14.74 -10.36 -5.29
CA ALA A 14 -13.81 -9.32 -4.81
C ALA A 14 -13.67 -8.16 -5.82
N ILE A 15 -13.56 -8.48 -7.12
CA ILE A 15 -13.51 -7.46 -8.19
C ILE A 15 -14.80 -6.63 -8.18
N CYS A 16 -15.97 -7.26 -8.06
CA CYS A 16 -17.26 -6.56 -7.98
C CYS A 16 -17.34 -5.63 -6.75
N GLU A 17 -16.86 -6.06 -5.59
CA GLU A 17 -16.84 -5.23 -4.38
C GLU A 17 -15.98 -3.97 -4.57
N VAL A 18 -14.81 -4.11 -5.20
CA VAL A 18 -13.94 -2.95 -5.51
C VAL A 18 -14.58 -2.04 -6.56
N VAL A 19 -14.99 -2.60 -7.70
CA VAL A 19 -15.44 -1.82 -8.86
C VAL A 19 -16.80 -1.18 -8.63
N LEU A 20 -17.76 -1.94 -8.06
CA LEU A 20 -19.15 -1.54 -7.94
C LEU A 20 -19.48 -0.93 -6.58
N GLN A 21 -18.93 -1.48 -5.49
CA GLN A 21 -19.22 -1.07 -4.12
C GLN A 21 -18.17 -0.13 -3.51
N LYS A 22 -17.06 0.10 -4.21
CA LYS A 22 -15.96 0.97 -3.78
C LYS A 22 -15.30 0.56 -2.45
N ARG A 23 -15.32 -0.73 -2.13
CA ARG A 23 -14.59 -1.29 -0.98
C ARG A 23 -13.14 -1.55 -1.36
N SER A 24 -12.22 -1.49 -0.39
CA SER A 24 -10.83 -1.84 -0.65
C SER A 24 -10.68 -3.34 -0.97
N LEU A 25 -9.69 -3.68 -1.79
CA LEU A 25 -9.47 -5.08 -2.19
C LEU A 25 -9.08 -5.96 -1.00
N SER A 26 -8.36 -5.41 -0.03
CA SER A 26 -8.00 -6.10 1.21
C SER A 26 -9.21 -6.43 2.08
N GLU A 27 -10.23 -5.56 2.13
CA GLU A 27 -11.49 -5.82 2.80
C GLU A 27 -12.37 -6.81 2.02
N ALA A 28 -12.41 -6.67 0.69
CA ALA A 28 -13.22 -7.52 -0.19
C ALA A 28 -12.81 -9.01 -0.14
N LEU A 29 -11.54 -9.30 0.13
CA LEU A 29 -11.00 -10.65 0.25
C LEU A 29 -10.98 -11.18 1.69
N PHE A 30 -11.46 -10.40 2.64
CA PHE A 30 -11.56 -10.79 4.04
C PHE A 30 -13.01 -11.17 4.40
N PRO A 31 -13.35 -12.29 5.01
CA PRO A 31 -12.58 -13.40 5.59
C PRO A 31 -12.83 -14.70 4.80
N VAL A 32 -11.91 -15.16 4.00
CA VAL A 32 -12.07 -16.45 3.29
C VAL A 32 -11.01 -17.43 3.75
N ASN A 33 -11.32 -18.26 4.74
CA ASN A 33 -10.55 -19.44 5.11
C ASN A 33 -10.87 -20.58 4.15
N GLN A 34 -10.20 -20.60 2.96
CA GLN A 34 -10.43 -21.64 1.96
C GLN A 34 -9.12 -22.04 1.26
N LEU A 35 -9.06 -23.29 0.82
CA LEU A 35 -7.88 -23.92 0.22
C LEU A 35 -7.30 -23.15 -0.98
N ASP A 36 -8.12 -22.48 -1.79
CA ASP A 36 -7.71 -21.78 -3.02
C ASP A 36 -7.59 -20.26 -2.89
N ILE A 37 -7.47 -19.74 -1.67
CA ILE A 37 -7.45 -18.28 -1.44
C ILE A 37 -6.27 -17.57 -2.12
N SER A 38 -5.11 -18.21 -2.20
CA SER A 38 -3.92 -17.63 -2.83
C SER A 38 -4.12 -17.41 -4.33
N PHE A 39 -4.72 -18.38 -5.01
CA PHE A 39 -5.05 -18.26 -6.43
C PHE A 39 -6.16 -17.23 -6.67
N ALA A 40 -7.21 -17.21 -5.85
CA ALA A 40 -8.26 -16.20 -5.92
C ALA A 40 -7.71 -14.78 -5.71
N LYS A 41 -6.79 -14.59 -4.74
CA LYS A 41 -6.08 -13.33 -4.52
C LYS A 41 -5.26 -12.92 -5.75
N SER A 42 -4.47 -13.83 -6.30
CA SER A 42 -3.67 -13.57 -7.50
C SER A 42 -4.54 -13.08 -8.66
N LEU A 43 -5.66 -13.73 -8.91
CA LEU A 43 -6.61 -13.35 -9.95
C LEU A 43 -7.27 -11.99 -9.67
N ALA A 44 -7.71 -11.74 -8.45
CA ALA A 44 -8.36 -10.47 -8.09
C ALA A 44 -7.37 -9.29 -8.14
N PHE A 45 -6.20 -9.42 -7.50
CA PHE A 45 -5.17 -8.37 -7.51
C PHE A 45 -4.69 -8.05 -8.93
N GLY A 46 -4.46 -9.08 -9.75
CA GLY A 46 -4.03 -8.91 -11.14
C GLY A 46 -5.10 -8.24 -11.99
N SER A 47 -6.35 -8.68 -11.88
CA SER A 47 -7.48 -8.08 -12.60
C SER A 47 -7.65 -6.59 -12.25
N ILE A 48 -7.55 -6.21 -10.98
CA ILE A 48 -7.65 -4.82 -10.53
C ILE A 48 -6.40 -4.01 -10.95
N ARG A 49 -5.20 -4.61 -10.90
CA ARG A 49 -3.95 -3.98 -11.35
C ARG A 49 -4.01 -3.55 -12.81
N PHE A 50 -4.59 -4.37 -13.66
CA PHE A 50 -4.71 -4.11 -15.09
C PHE A 50 -6.11 -3.65 -15.52
N TYR A 51 -6.98 -3.27 -14.57
CA TYR A 51 -8.38 -2.96 -14.83
C TYR A 51 -8.58 -1.92 -15.94
N HIS A 52 -7.84 -0.80 -15.91
CA HIS A 52 -8.02 0.26 -16.93
C HIS A 52 -7.69 -0.24 -18.32
N HIS A 53 -6.58 -0.95 -18.50
CA HIS A 53 -6.23 -1.56 -19.78
C HIS A 53 -7.27 -2.60 -20.23
N LEU A 54 -7.68 -3.49 -19.34
CA LEU A 54 -8.68 -4.51 -19.64
C LEU A 54 -10.04 -3.90 -19.98
N ASN A 55 -10.43 -2.84 -19.28
CA ASN A 55 -11.64 -2.08 -19.59
C ASN A 55 -11.62 -1.49 -21.00
N ASP A 56 -10.50 -0.91 -21.39
CA ASP A 56 -10.34 -0.29 -22.73
C ASP A 56 -10.32 -1.34 -23.84
N ILE A 57 -9.95 -2.58 -23.54
CA ILE A 57 -10.04 -3.72 -24.46
C ILE A 57 -11.46 -4.26 -24.57
N ILE A 58 -12.15 -4.39 -23.44
CA ILE A 58 -13.48 -5.02 -23.37
C ILE A 58 -14.57 -4.09 -23.90
N THR A 59 -14.55 -2.81 -23.48
CA THR A 59 -15.64 -1.86 -23.78
C THR A 59 -15.96 -1.70 -25.26
N PRO A 60 -14.98 -1.58 -26.19
CA PRO A 60 -15.26 -1.49 -27.61
C PRO A 60 -15.82 -2.78 -28.25
N ARG A 61 -15.72 -3.91 -27.55
CA ARG A 61 -16.23 -5.21 -27.99
C ARG A 61 -17.66 -5.50 -27.56
N LEU A 62 -18.26 -4.58 -26.78
CA LEU A 62 -19.66 -4.64 -26.40
C LEU A 62 -20.50 -3.84 -27.39
N ASP A 63 -21.46 -4.48 -28.05
CA ASP A 63 -22.40 -3.80 -28.97
C ASP A 63 -23.19 -2.70 -28.26
N LYS A 64 -23.52 -2.92 -26.99
CA LYS A 64 -24.23 -1.96 -26.13
C LYS A 64 -23.63 -1.97 -24.72
N PRO A 65 -23.63 -0.82 -24.02
CA PRO A 65 -23.26 -0.77 -22.61
C PRO A 65 -24.13 -1.72 -21.76
N LEU A 66 -23.52 -2.38 -20.80
CA LEU A 66 -24.25 -3.26 -19.88
C LEU A 66 -25.15 -2.43 -18.95
N GLU A 67 -26.35 -2.91 -18.72
CA GLU A 67 -27.27 -2.34 -17.73
C GLU A 67 -26.67 -2.42 -16.32
N LYS A 68 -27.02 -1.47 -15.43
CA LYS A 68 -26.50 -1.41 -14.04
C LYS A 68 -26.59 -2.74 -13.29
N LYS A 69 -27.70 -3.49 -13.45
CA LYS A 69 -27.90 -4.81 -12.82
C LYS A 69 -26.98 -5.92 -13.35
N ASN A 70 -26.26 -5.65 -14.44
CA ASN A 70 -25.40 -6.60 -15.14
C ASN A 70 -23.91 -6.17 -15.18
N LEU A 71 -23.53 -5.13 -14.45
CA LEU A 71 -22.13 -4.65 -14.40
C LEU A 71 -21.18 -5.68 -13.80
N ASP A 72 -21.66 -6.63 -13.02
CA ASP A 72 -20.91 -7.80 -12.55
C ASP A 72 -20.41 -8.69 -13.69
N LEU A 73 -21.12 -8.74 -14.83
CA LEU A 73 -20.62 -9.42 -16.03
C LEU A 73 -19.41 -8.73 -16.63
N HIS A 74 -19.33 -7.40 -16.55
CA HIS A 74 -18.10 -6.67 -16.94
C HIS A 74 -16.91 -7.08 -16.05
N CYS A 75 -17.12 -7.16 -14.74
CA CYS A 75 -16.09 -7.64 -13.81
C CYS A 75 -15.66 -9.08 -14.14
N LEU A 76 -16.60 -9.93 -14.58
CA LEU A 76 -16.28 -11.29 -15.00
C LEU A 76 -15.48 -11.32 -16.31
N MET A 77 -15.79 -10.44 -17.27
CA MET A 77 -15.01 -10.30 -18.51
C MET A 77 -13.59 -9.79 -18.21
N VAL A 78 -13.44 -8.83 -17.27
CA VAL A 78 -12.13 -8.35 -16.79
C VAL A 78 -11.30 -9.50 -16.22
N LEU A 79 -11.91 -10.34 -15.38
CA LEU A 79 -11.26 -11.54 -14.83
C LEU A 79 -10.81 -12.52 -15.92
N GLY A 80 -11.65 -12.77 -16.91
CA GLY A 80 -11.33 -13.65 -18.05
C GLY A 80 -10.21 -13.08 -18.93
N ALA A 81 -10.31 -11.80 -19.28
CA ALA A 81 -9.31 -11.09 -20.08
C ALA A 81 -7.95 -11.02 -19.37
N TYR A 82 -7.92 -10.79 -18.04
CA TYR A 82 -6.70 -10.84 -17.25
C TYR A 82 -5.99 -12.19 -17.37
N GLN A 83 -6.75 -13.29 -17.23
CA GLN A 83 -6.18 -14.63 -17.34
C GLN A 83 -5.59 -14.89 -18.73
N ILE A 84 -6.25 -14.44 -19.80
CA ILE A 84 -5.79 -14.63 -21.18
C ILE A 84 -4.51 -13.84 -21.48
N ILE A 85 -4.44 -12.58 -21.00
CA ILE A 85 -3.40 -11.63 -21.41
C ILE A 85 -2.18 -11.68 -20.48
N TYR A 86 -2.39 -11.87 -19.17
CA TYR A 86 -1.38 -11.61 -18.14
C TYR A 86 -1.01 -12.83 -17.29
N THR A 87 -1.49 -14.03 -17.64
CA THR A 87 -1.13 -15.27 -16.90
C THR A 87 -0.76 -16.40 -17.85
N ASP A 88 -0.10 -17.40 -17.31
CA ASP A 88 0.28 -18.64 -18.02
C ASP A 88 -0.86 -19.68 -18.00
N ILE A 89 -2.05 -19.33 -17.55
CA ILE A 89 -3.22 -20.20 -17.58
C ILE A 89 -3.56 -20.52 -19.05
N SER A 90 -3.76 -21.80 -19.37
CA SER A 90 -4.13 -22.17 -20.74
C SER A 90 -5.38 -21.40 -21.19
N ARG A 91 -5.37 -20.83 -22.38
CA ARG A 91 -6.45 -19.98 -22.91
C ARG A 91 -7.80 -20.66 -22.91
N HIS A 92 -7.80 -21.95 -23.24
CA HIS A 92 -9.01 -22.76 -23.17
C HIS A 92 -9.59 -22.83 -21.75
N ALA A 93 -8.74 -23.07 -20.74
CA ALA A 93 -9.18 -23.08 -19.34
C ALA A 93 -9.63 -21.68 -18.89
N ALA A 94 -8.87 -20.62 -19.22
CA ALA A 94 -9.23 -19.23 -18.89
C ALA A 94 -10.63 -18.88 -19.41
N ILE A 95 -10.93 -19.20 -20.66
CA ILE A 95 -12.23 -18.93 -21.28
C ILE A 95 -13.33 -19.78 -20.66
N ASN A 96 -13.18 -21.10 -20.68
CA ASN A 96 -14.23 -22.02 -20.27
C ASN A 96 -14.62 -21.88 -18.80
N GLU A 97 -13.63 -21.80 -17.92
CA GLU A 97 -13.87 -21.62 -16.49
C GLU A 97 -14.50 -20.27 -16.17
N THR A 98 -14.10 -19.19 -16.88
CA THR A 98 -14.76 -17.87 -16.72
C THR A 98 -16.21 -17.90 -17.19
N VAL A 99 -16.48 -18.56 -18.33
CA VAL A 99 -17.86 -18.74 -18.83
C VAL A 99 -18.70 -19.58 -17.85
N GLU A 100 -18.10 -20.56 -17.17
CA GLU A 100 -18.82 -21.37 -16.20
C GLU A 100 -19.18 -20.57 -14.92
N VAL A 101 -18.36 -19.58 -14.53
CA VAL A 101 -18.72 -18.65 -13.44
C VAL A 101 -20.06 -17.97 -13.73
N ALA A 102 -20.36 -17.60 -14.98
CA ALA A 102 -21.67 -16.99 -15.32
C ALA A 102 -22.85 -17.92 -14.99
N ARG A 103 -22.67 -19.23 -15.06
CA ARG A 103 -23.69 -20.19 -14.62
C ARG A 103 -23.83 -20.19 -13.09
N ILE A 104 -22.72 -20.13 -12.38
CA ILE A 104 -22.70 -20.15 -10.90
C ILE A 104 -23.35 -18.90 -10.31
N ILE A 105 -23.15 -17.74 -10.93
CA ILE A 105 -23.76 -16.47 -10.50
C ILE A 105 -25.16 -16.25 -11.07
N HIS A 106 -25.81 -17.32 -11.54
CA HIS A 106 -27.20 -17.33 -12.08
C HIS A 106 -27.45 -16.46 -13.35
N LYS A 107 -26.39 -16.21 -14.14
CA LYS A 107 -26.46 -15.45 -15.41
C LYS A 107 -26.14 -16.33 -16.63
N LYS A 108 -26.76 -17.50 -16.71
CA LYS A 108 -26.57 -18.48 -17.80
C LYS A 108 -26.75 -17.88 -19.21
N TRP A 109 -27.63 -16.89 -19.34
CA TRP A 109 -27.90 -16.22 -20.60
C TRP A 109 -26.70 -15.47 -21.17
N ALA A 110 -25.79 -15.01 -20.32
CA ALA A 110 -24.60 -14.26 -20.72
C ALA A 110 -23.43 -15.12 -21.21
N LYS A 111 -23.52 -16.45 -21.13
CA LYS A 111 -22.42 -17.38 -21.52
C LYS A 111 -21.93 -17.13 -22.94
N GLY A 112 -22.86 -16.96 -23.89
CA GLY A 112 -22.53 -16.68 -25.30
C GLY A 112 -21.80 -15.37 -25.48
N LEU A 113 -22.24 -14.30 -24.83
CA LEU A 113 -21.62 -12.98 -24.84
C LEU A 113 -20.17 -13.05 -24.27
N ILE A 114 -20.00 -13.61 -23.07
CA ILE A 114 -18.69 -13.71 -22.43
C ILE A 114 -17.73 -14.54 -23.31
N ASN A 115 -18.18 -15.69 -23.80
CA ASN A 115 -17.38 -16.55 -24.67
C ASN A 115 -16.95 -15.81 -25.96
N ALA A 116 -17.85 -15.07 -26.61
CA ALA A 116 -17.55 -14.32 -27.84
C ALA A 116 -16.49 -13.24 -27.58
N ILE A 117 -16.64 -12.45 -26.51
CA ILE A 117 -15.68 -11.40 -26.13
C ILE A 117 -14.32 -11.98 -25.79
N LEU A 118 -14.27 -13.02 -24.94
CA LEU A 118 -12.98 -13.61 -24.51
C LEU A 118 -12.26 -14.30 -25.67
N ARG A 119 -12.98 -14.97 -26.57
CA ARG A 119 -12.35 -15.52 -27.80
C ARG A 119 -11.86 -14.43 -28.75
N GLY A 120 -12.55 -13.29 -28.83
CA GLY A 120 -12.10 -12.13 -29.58
C GLY A 120 -10.77 -11.59 -29.01
N ILE A 121 -10.69 -11.44 -27.69
CA ILE A 121 -9.47 -11.00 -27.01
C ILE A 121 -8.32 -12.01 -27.21
N ASP A 122 -8.58 -13.31 -27.16
CA ASP A 122 -7.58 -14.34 -27.41
C ASP A 122 -6.98 -14.26 -28.84
N ARG A 123 -7.81 -14.03 -29.85
CA ARG A 123 -7.32 -13.84 -31.23
C ARG A 123 -6.46 -12.59 -31.40
N ASP A 124 -6.82 -11.50 -30.73
CA ASP A 124 -6.18 -10.19 -30.87
C ASP A 124 -5.02 -9.99 -29.87
N GLN A 125 -4.69 -10.97 -29.06
CA GLN A 125 -3.75 -10.85 -27.93
C GLN A 125 -2.40 -10.23 -28.32
N LYS A 126 -1.83 -10.61 -29.47
CA LYS A 126 -0.53 -10.10 -29.91
C LYS A 126 -0.58 -8.58 -30.13
N VAL A 127 -1.62 -8.08 -30.81
CA VAL A 127 -1.82 -6.64 -31.05
C VAL A 127 -2.06 -5.89 -29.73
N ILE A 128 -2.82 -6.51 -28.81
CA ILE A 128 -3.10 -5.94 -27.50
C ILE A 128 -1.81 -5.76 -26.67
N LEU A 129 -0.92 -6.75 -26.66
CA LEU A 129 0.35 -6.70 -25.94
C LEU A 129 1.34 -5.68 -26.55
N GLU A 130 1.27 -5.45 -27.84
CA GLU A 130 2.09 -4.46 -28.53
C GLU A 130 1.60 -3.02 -28.30
N SER A 131 0.36 -2.84 -27.82
CA SER A 131 -0.20 -1.53 -27.51
C SER A 131 0.37 -0.95 -26.21
N SER A 132 0.89 0.28 -26.27
CA SER A 132 1.37 0.97 -25.06
C SER A 132 0.19 1.43 -24.21
N HIS A 133 0.08 0.89 -23.00
CA HIS A 133 -0.96 1.29 -22.05
C HIS A 133 -0.46 1.24 -20.61
N TYR A 134 -0.61 2.34 -19.88
CA TYR A 134 -0.14 2.43 -18.49
C TYR A 134 -1.06 1.75 -17.47
N SER A 135 -2.29 1.41 -17.85
CA SER A 135 -3.31 0.84 -16.95
C SER A 135 -3.56 1.68 -15.69
N HIS A 136 -3.64 2.99 -15.85
CA HIS A 136 -3.94 3.95 -14.78
C HIS A 136 -5.08 4.89 -15.20
N PRO A 137 -5.82 5.50 -14.25
CA PRO A 137 -6.85 6.47 -14.60
C PRO A 137 -6.22 7.73 -15.22
N SER A 138 -6.89 8.32 -16.21
CA SER A 138 -6.35 9.43 -17.00
C SER A 138 -5.89 10.63 -16.18
N TRP A 139 -6.58 10.94 -15.07
CA TRP A 139 -6.18 12.04 -14.20
C TRP A 139 -4.82 11.80 -13.54
N LEU A 140 -4.57 10.55 -13.10
CA LEU A 140 -3.31 10.17 -12.45
C LEU A 140 -2.17 10.12 -13.48
N VAL A 141 -2.46 9.63 -14.70
CA VAL A 141 -1.48 9.66 -15.80
C VAL A 141 -1.04 11.09 -16.11
N LYS A 142 -1.99 12.03 -16.27
CA LYS A 142 -1.68 13.44 -16.51
C LYS A 142 -0.86 14.05 -15.38
N LYS A 143 -1.22 13.72 -14.15
CA LYS A 143 -0.57 14.23 -12.95
C LYS A 143 0.88 13.75 -12.84
N ILE A 144 1.10 12.44 -12.92
CA ILE A 144 2.45 11.85 -12.80
C ILE A 144 3.35 12.33 -13.94
N LYS A 145 2.84 12.42 -15.18
CA LYS A 145 3.61 12.96 -16.30
C LYS A 145 4.04 14.43 -16.08
N LYS A 146 3.18 15.24 -15.47
CA LYS A 146 3.49 16.64 -15.13
C LYS A 146 4.54 16.72 -14.01
N ASP A 147 4.38 15.95 -12.95
CA ASP A 147 5.20 16.02 -11.74
C ASP A 147 6.58 15.35 -11.92
N TYR A 148 6.64 14.32 -12.78
CA TYR A 148 7.84 13.49 -12.99
C TYR A 148 8.09 13.22 -14.49
N PRO A 149 8.38 14.25 -15.31
CA PRO A 149 8.50 14.10 -16.77
C PRO A 149 9.59 13.13 -17.21
N GLU A 150 10.64 12.93 -16.40
CA GLU A 150 11.74 12.01 -16.69
C GLU A 150 11.53 10.59 -16.11
N ASN A 151 10.62 10.44 -15.13
CA ASN A 151 10.46 9.18 -14.38
C ASN A 151 9.11 8.50 -14.57
N TYR A 152 8.14 9.17 -15.23
CA TYR A 152 6.75 8.70 -15.27
C TYR A 152 6.59 7.29 -15.85
N GLU A 153 7.34 6.92 -16.86
CA GLU A 153 7.27 5.58 -17.46
C GLU A 153 7.67 4.50 -16.46
N ASN A 154 8.80 4.72 -15.77
CA ASN A 154 9.26 3.83 -14.72
C ASN A 154 8.23 3.71 -13.58
N ILE A 155 7.63 4.82 -13.15
CA ILE A 155 6.58 4.81 -12.12
C ILE A 155 5.42 3.92 -12.54
N PHE A 156 4.94 4.02 -13.78
CA PHE A 156 3.83 3.20 -14.26
C PHE A 156 4.21 1.73 -14.40
N ILE A 157 5.43 1.44 -14.87
CA ILE A 157 5.96 0.07 -14.96
C ILE A 157 6.01 -0.56 -13.56
N GLU A 158 6.60 0.13 -12.58
CA GLU A 158 6.73 -0.35 -11.21
C GLU A 158 5.38 -0.53 -10.51
N ASN A 159 4.43 0.39 -10.73
CA ASN A 159 3.07 0.28 -10.19
C ASN A 159 2.31 -0.95 -10.73
N ASN A 160 2.68 -1.46 -11.89
CA ASN A 160 2.06 -2.63 -12.52
C ASN A 160 2.78 -3.95 -12.21
N LYS A 161 3.91 -3.91 -11.52
CA LYS A 161 4.60 -5.12 -11.03
C LYS A 161 3.96 -5.66 -9.75
N GLN A 162 4.27 -6.89 -9.43
CA GLN A 162 4.00 -7.44 -8.10
C GLN A 162 4.93 -6.76 -7.08
N ALA A 163 4.38 -6.40 -5.93
CA ALA A 163 5.17 -5.78 -4.88
C ALA A 163 6.18 -6.77 -4.29
N PRO A 164 7.43 -6.36 -4.03
CA PRO A 164 8.39 -7.19 -3.33
C PRO A 164 7.94 -7.45 -1.88
N MET A 165 8.22 -8.62 -1.35
CA MET A 165 8.00 -8.93 0.06
C MET A 165 9.27 -8.62 0.84
N SER A 166 9.28 -7.47 1.51
CA SER A 166 10.37 -7.07 2.39
C SER A 166 9.97 -7.27 3.85
N ILE A 167 10.94 -7.67 4.65
CA ILE A 167 10.80 -7.87 6.09
C ILE A 167 11.82 -7.02 6.83
N ARG A 168 11.45 -6.50 7.99
CA ARG A 168 12.34 -5.91 8.98
C ARG A 168 12.66 -6.94 10.04
N VAL A 169 13.92 -7.28 10.18
CA VAL A 169 14.39 -8.25 11.17
C VAL A 169 14.58 -7.56 12.52
N HIS A 170 14.12 -8.20 13.60
CA HIS A 170 14.29 -7.65 14.95
C HIS A 170 15.78 -7.52 15.31
N PRO A 171 16.23 -6.38 15.87
CA PRO A 171 17.66 -6.11 16.15
C PRO A 171 18.35 -7.18 16.97
N SER A 172 17.66 -7.75 17.97
CA SER A 172 18.24 -8.79 18.85
C SER A 172 18.62 -10.10 18.13
N ILE A 173 18.08 -10.33 16.92
CA ILE A 173 18.39 -11.50 16.12
C ILE A 173 19.52 -11.19 15.13
N GLY A 174 19.48 -9.99 14.56
CA GLY A 174 20.40 -9.54 13.54
C GLY A 174 20.08 -10.08 12.15
N ARG A 175 20.22 -9.21 11.15
CA ARG A 175 19.85 -9.48 9.75
C ARG A 175 20.53 -10.73 9.17
N GLU A 176 21.84 -10.87 9.38
CA GLU A 176 22.61 -11.99 8.80
C GLU A 176 22.23 -13.34 9.45
N ASN A 177 21.94 -13.35 10.75
CA ASN A 177 21.48 -14.57 11.42
C ASN A 177 20.09 -14.99 10.91
N TYR A 178 19.20 -14.03 10.70
CA TYR A 178 17.87 -14.33 10.16
C TYR A 178 17.94 -14.78 8.70
N LYS A 179 18.83 -14.19 7.90
CA LYS A 179 19.11 -14.62 6.52
C LYS A 179 19.57 -16.09 6.45
N LYS A 180 20.43 -16.52 7.38
CA LYS A 180 20.85 -17.94 7.51
C LYS A 180 19.65 -18.83 7.86
N LYS A 181 18.73 -18.39 8.73
CA LYS A 181 17.50 -19.14 9.05
C LYS A 181 16.59 -19.30 7.83
N LEU A 182 16.40 -18.25 7.03
CA LEU A 182 15.64 -18.30 5.79
C LEU A 182 16.26 -19.31 4.81
N MET A 183 17.57 -19.22 4.60
CA MET A 183 18.31 -20.13 3.70
C MET A 183 18.20 -21.60 4.15
N GLY A 184 18.22 -21.85 5.46
CA GLY A 184 18.00 -23.20 6.03
C GLY A 184 16.60 -23.77 5.78
N GLN A 185 15.64 -22.93 5.37
CA GLN A 185 14.29 -23.32 4.95
C GLN A 185 14.07 -23.19 3.43
N ASN A 186 15.14 -23.05 2.65
CA ASN A 186 15.10 -22.84 1.19
C ASN A 186 14.33 -21.55 0.80
N ILE A 187 14.39 -20.50 1.63
CA ILE A 187 13.80 -19.19 1.34
C ILE A 187 14.93 -18.23 0.97
N ASP A 188 15.03 -17.90 -0.31
CA ASP A 188 16.02 -16.97 -0.83
C ASP A 188 15.68 -15.52 -0.50
N SER A 189 16.69 -14.76 -0.05
CA SER A 189 16.55 -13.36 0.28
C SER A 189 17.83 -12.58 0.02
N TYR A 190 17.69 -11.27 -0.15
CA TYR A 190 18.81 -10.35 -0.29
C TYR A 190 18.66 -9.16 0.65
N SER A 191 19.80 -8.61 1.06
CA SER A 191 19.87 -7.46 1.96
C SER A 191 19.62 -6.16 1.18
N SER A 192 18.97 -5.20 1.82
CA SER A 192 18.85 -3.83 1.30
C SER A 192 19.99 -2.96 1.85
N GLU A 193 20.49 -2.04 1.04
CA GLU A 193 21.42 -0.99 1.47
C GLU A 193 20.71 0.18 2.17
N ILE A 194 19.39 0.26 2.00
CA ILE A 194 18.53 1.34 2.50
C ILE A 194 18.27 1.19 4.01
N SER A 195 18.15 -0.06 4.50
CA SER A 195 17.83 -0.38 5.88
C SER A 195 18.69 -1.53 6.36
N GLU A 196 19.40 -1.34 7.48
CA GLU A 196 20.24 -2.37 8.07
C GLU A 196 19.49 -3.59 8.56
N GLN A 197 18.21 -3.44 8.87
CA GLN A 197 17.34 -4.54 9.33
C GLN A 197 16.59 -5.22 8.19
N SER A 198 16.66 -4.70 6.96
CA SER A 198 15.82 -5.18 5.86
C SER A 198 16.40 -6.39 5.15
N LEU A 199 15.51 -7.37 4.92
CA LEU A 199 15.67 -8.44 3.92
C LEU A 199 14.49 -8.41 2.97
N THR A 200 14.75 -8.60 1.67
CA THR A 200 13.70 -8.76 0.67
C THR A 200 13.74 -10.20 0.16
N LEU A 201 12.60 -10.86 0.17
CA LEU A 201 12.48 -12.23 -0.33
C LEU A 201 12.48 -12.23 -1.86
N ARG A 202 13.13 -13.22 -2.47
CA ARG A 202 13.08 -13.43 -3.93
C ARG A 202 11.67 -13.73 -4.41
N GLU A 203 10.95 -14.53 -3.63
CA GLU A 203 9.55 -14.89 -3.88
C GLU A 203 8.72 -14.55 -2.64
N ALA A 204 7.54 -13.98 -2.85
CA ALA A 204 6.61 -13.71 -1.77
C ALA A 204 6.02 -15.04 -1.24
N ILE A 205 6.05 -15.20 0.06
CA ILE A 205 5.51 -16.37 0.75
C ILE A 205 4.43 -15.95 1.76
N SER A 206 3.67 -16.92 2.25
CA SER A 206 2.76 -16.68 3.37
C SER A 206 3.56 -16.39 4.66
N VAL A 207 3.07 -15.46 5.49
CA VAL A 207 3.79 -15.00 6.69
C VAL A 207 4.01 -16.11 7.74
N ASP A 208 3.14 -17.11 7.76
CA ASP A 208 3.26 -18.31 8.62
C ASP A 208 4.46 -19.19 8.26
N LYS A 209 4.99 -19.04 7.04
CA LYS A 209 6.22 -19.72 6.60
C LYS A 209 7.50 -18.98 6.96
N LEU A 210 7.41 -17.76 7.50
CA LEU A 210 8.59 -17.04 7.96
C LEU A 210 9.08 -17.62 9.31
N PRO A 211 10.38 -17.95 9.43
CA PRO A 211 10.93 -18.52 10.67
C PRO A 211 10.62 -17.63 11.87
N ASP A 212 10.04 -18.21 12.92
CA ASP A 212 9.73 -17.54 14.20
C ASP A 212 8.91 -16.24 14.06
N PHE A 213 8.09 -16.08 13.02
CA PHE A 213 7.27 -14.89 12.82
C PHE A 213 6.36 -14.60 14.02
N GLU A 214 5.66 -15.62 14.53
CA GLU A 214 4.79 -15.50 15.70
C GLU A 214 5.54 -15.17 17.00
N LYS A 215 6.86 -15.40 17.05
CA LYS A 215 7.73 -15.03 18.17
C LYS A 215 8.25 -13.59 18.08
N GLY A 216 7.89 -12.84 17.04
CA GLY A 216 8.30 -11.47 16.83
C GLY A 216 9.69 -11.31 16.21
N SER A 217 10.20 -12.34 15.52
CA SER A 217 11.54 -12.30 14.91
C SER A 217 11.66 -11.32 13.74
N CYS A 218 10.54 -11.01 13.09
CA CYS A 218 10.50 -10.03 12.00
C CYS A 218 9.10 -9.40 11.85
N TYR A 219 9.06 -8.32 11.08
CA TYR A 219 7.84 -7.62 10.67
C TYR A 219 7.84 -7.46 9.15
N VAL A 220 6.70 -7.72 8.48
CA VAL A 220 6.57 -7.48 7.04
C VAL A 220 6.38 -5.98 6.81
N GLN A 221 7.39 -5.33 6.24
CA GLN A 221 7.39 -3.88 6.03
C GLN A 221 8.23 -3.51 4.82
N ASP A 222 7.71 -2.64 3.97
CA ASP A 222 8.47 -2.09 2.83
C ASP A 222 9.75 -1.39 3.29
N VAL A 223 10.79 -1.49 2.49
CA VAL A 223 12.12 -0.94 2.81
C VAL A 223 12.05 0.58 3.00
N SER A 224 11.32 1.31 2.12
CA SER A 224 11.14 2.75 2.29
C SER A 224 10.39 3.10 3.57
N ALA A 225 9.39 2.30 3.97
CA ALA A 225 8.64 2.53 5.20
C ALA A 225 9.50 2.33 6.47
N GLN A 226 10.58 1.55 6.40
CA GLN A 226 11.52 1.34 7.51
C GLN A 226 12.35 2.59 7.82
N LEU A 227 12.53 3.51 6.88
CA LEU A 227 13.31 4.73 7.08
C LEU A 227 12.77 5.61 8.21
N ALA A 228 11.46 5.62 8.43
CA ALA A 228 10.84 6.45 9.46
C ALA A 228 11.48 6.24 10.85
N GLY A 229 11.77 4.98 11.22
CA GLY A 229 12.42 4.67 12.49
C GLY A 229 13.82 5.26 12.62
N TYR A 230 14.63 5.13 11.57
CA TYR A 230 16.00 5.66 11.54
C TYR A 230 16.02 7.20 11.51
N LEU A 231 15.10 7.84 10.81
CA LEU A 231 15.02 9.29 10.72
C LEU A 231 14.57 9.93 12.05
N ILE A 232 13.65 9.31 12.77
CA ILE A 232 13.29 9.72 14.15
C ILE A 232 14.46 9.48 15.09
N SER A 233 15.17 8.35 14.97
CA SER A 233 16.33 7.99 15.79
C SER A 233 16.06 8.15 17.30
N PRO A 234 15.16 7.35 17.89
CA PRO A 234 14.74 7.47 19.28
C PRO A 234 15.92 7.46 20.25
N LYS A 235 15.92 8.36 21.24
CA LYS A 235 16.92 8.42 22.30
C LYS A 235 16.34 7.92 23.61
N LYS A 236 17.21 7.60 24.55
CA LYS A 236 16.81 7.22 25.91
C LYS A 236 15.98 8.32 26.57
N ASN A 237 14.84 7.92 27.15
CA ASN A 237 13.86 8.79 27.82
C ASN A 237 13.12 9.78 26.88
N ASP A 238 13.24 9.66 25.56
CA ASP A 238 12.43 10.47 24.65
C ASP A 238 10.94 10.14 24.84
N SER A 239 10.13 11.18 24.81
CA SER A 239 8.67 11.06 24.66
C SER A 239 8.31 11.21 23.18
N ILE A 240 7.80 10.16 22.57
CA ILE A 240 7.58 10.07 21.12
C ILE A 240 6.09 9.87 20.85
N LEU A 241 5.55 10.60 19.87
CA LEU A 241 4.23 10.36 19.31
C LEU A 241 4.37 9.72 17.92
N ASP A 242 3.69 8.60 17.69
CA ASP A 242 3.44 8.01 16.38
C ASP A 242 1.97 8.26 16.02
N ALA A 243 1.73 9.28 15.21
CA ALA A 243 0.39 9.71 14.80
C ALA A 243 -0.03 9.02 13.50
N CYS A 244 -1.31 8.57 13.45
CA CYS A 244 -1.87 7.74 12.39
C CYS A 244 -1.15 6.38 12.28
N CYS A 245 -0.89 5.77 13.43
CA CYS A 245 0.09 4.70 13.64
C CYS A 245 -0.29 3.35 13.01
N ALA A 246 -1.57 3.12 12.72
CA ALA A 246 -2.04 1.79 12.32
C ALA A 246 -1.55 1.38 10.90
N PRO A 247 -1.11 0.14 10.74
CA PRO A 247 -1.25 -1.04 11.59
C PRO A 247 -0.12 -1.30 12.62
N GLY A 248 0.76 -0.33 12.92
CA GLY A 248 1.77 -0.42 13.96
C GLY A 248 3.19 -0.82 13.48
N GLY A 249 3.42 -0.84 12.17
CA GLY A 249 4.75 -1.21 11.64
C GLY A 249 5.83 -0.19 11.97
N LYS A 250 5.53 1.11 11.91
CA LYS A 250 6.44 2.18 12.31
C LYS A 250 6.54 2.26 13.83
N THR A 251 5.42 2.10 14.55
CA THR A 251 5.37 2.04 16.03
C THR A 251 6.32 0.99 16.60
N THR A 252 6.20 -0.26 16.11
CA THR A 252 7.07 -1.36 16.58
C THR A 252 8.53 -1.09 16.25
N HIS A 253 8.83 -0.44 15.12
CA HIS A 253 10.18 -0.07 14.74
C HIS A 253 10.78 1.00 15.67
N LEU A 254 10.01 2.04 15.98
CA LEU A 254 10.42 3.04 16.96
C LEU A 254 10.72 2.42 18.32
N ALA A 255 9.88 1.48 18.78
CA ALA A 255 10.07 0.78 20.03
C ALA A 255 11.32 -0.14 20.05
N GLU A 256 11.60 -0.80 18.92
CA GLU A 256 12.83 -1.61 18.76
C GLU A 256 14.11 -0.77 18.79
N LEU A 257 14.09 0.42 18.17
CA LEU A 257 15.24 1.33 18.12
C LEU A 257 15.42 2.12 19.41
N GLY A 258 14.33 2.41 20.12
CA GLY A 258 14.33 3.16 21.37
C GLY A 258 13.66 2.40 22.52
N PRO A 259 14.26 1.31 23.05
CA PRO A 259 13.60 0.50 24.08
C PRO A 259 13.39 1.26 25.41
N ASP A 260 14.17 2.31 25.66
CA ASP A 260 14.08 3.18 26.84
C ASP A 260 13.27 4.47 26.58
N SER A 261 12.60 4.62 25.44
CA SER A 261 11.73 5.75 25.13
C SER A 261 10.27 5.46 25.56
N GLU A 262 9.46 6.50 25.75
CA GLU A 262 8.02 6.42 25.94
C GLU A 262 7.29 6.74 24.64
N ILE A 263 6.54 5.81 24.09
CA ILE A 263 5.86 5.99 22.80
C ILE A 263 4.35 6.02 22.99
N ILE A 264 3.69 7.04 22.43
CA ILE A 264 2.24 7.05 22.25
C ILE A 264 1.94 6.72 20.79
N ALA A 265 1.15 5.68 20.56
CA ALA A 265 0.65 5.27 19.24
C ALA A 265 -0.81 5.71 19.12
N LEU A 266 -1.06 6.69 18.25
CA LEU A 266 -2.36 7.33 18.07
C LEU A 266 -2.95 6.97 16.72
N ASP A 267 -4.21 6.50 16.69
CA ASP A 267 -5.02 6.38 15.47
C ASP A 267 -6.50 6.60 15.83
N PHE A 268 -7.29 7.12 14.89
CA PHE A 268 -8.72 7.38 15.13
C PHE A 268 -9.59 6.14 15.00
N ASP A 269 -9.10 5.10 14.30
CA ASP A 269 -9.85 3.89 13.96
C ASP A 269 -9.54 2.76 14.93
N GLU A 270 -10.46 2.49 15.85
CA GLU A 270 -10.32 1.44 16.86
C GLU A 270 -10.16 0.04 16.25
N MET A 271 -10.77 -0.23 15.09
CA MET A 271 -10.61 -1.51 14.40
C MET A 271 -9.18 -1.69 13.87
N ARG A 272 -8.57 -0.60 13.41
CA ARG A 272 -7.16 -0.59 13.00
C ARG A 272 -6.23 -0.69 14.20
N LEU A 273 -6.56 -0.05 15.32
CA LEU A 273 -5.79 -0.14 16.58
C LEU A 273 -5.74 -1.55 17.16
N LYS A 274 -6.74 -2.39 16.92
CA LYS A 274 -6.68 -3.81 17.27
C LYS A 274 -5.45 -4.49 16.65
N ARG A 275 -5.15 -4.23 15.38
CA ARG A 275 -3.96 -4.77 14.71
C ARG A 275 -2.66 -4.20 15.31
N VAL A 276 -2.65 -2.95 15.74
CA VAL A 276 -1.50 -2.37 16.45
C VAL A 276 -1.23 -3.16 17.74
N ARG A 277 -2.25 -3.39 18.57
CA ARG A 277 -2.13 -4.17 19.83
C ARG A 277 -1.66 -5.62 19.58
N GLU A 278 -2.20 -6.29 18.56
CA GLU A 278 -1.77 -7.62 18.14
C GLU A 278 -0.28 -7.64 17.76
N ASN A 279 0.18 -6.66 16.96
CA ASN A 279 1.57 -6.56 16.56
C ASN A 279 2.50 -6.22 17.74
N LEU A 280 2.11 -5.31 18.63
CA LEU A 280 2.88 -5.01 19.85
C LEU A 280 3.05 -6.25 20.74
N THR A 281 1.98 -7.03 20.89
CA THR A 281 2.01 -8.30 21.65
C THR A 281 2.95 -9.30 20.99
N ARG A 282 2.80 -9.53 19.69
CA ARG A 282 3.63 -10.46 18.91
C ARG A 282 5.12 -10.07 18.95
N MET A 283 5.42 -8.78 18.81
CA MET A 283 6.78 -8.23 18.87
C MET A 283 7.31 -8.03 20.30
N LYS A 284 6.50 -8.34 21.32
CA LYS A 284 6.84 -8.22 22.76
C LYS A 284 7.22 -6.79 23.18
N VAL A 285 6.64 -5.80 22.54
CA VAL A 285 6.88 -4.37 22.83
C VAL A 285 6.15 -3.98 24.13
N LYS A 286 6.83 -3.25 25.02
CA LYS A 286 6.30 -2.86 26.35
C LYS A 286 6.24 -1.35 26.57
N ASN A 287 7.00 -0.55 25.82
CA ASN A 287 7.16 0.90 26.00
C ASN A 287 6.22 1.72 25.10
N VAL A 288 5.09 1.14 24.67
CA VAL A 288 4.10 1.81 23.79
C VAL A 288 2.74 1.85 24.49
N LYS A 289 2.15 3.05 24.56
CA LYS A 289 0.76 3.27 24.95
C LYS A 289 -0.09 3.50 23.72
N VAL A 290 -1.08 2.65 23.47
CA VAL A 290 -2.02 2.82 22.34
C VAL A 290 -3.19 3.69 22.78
N VAL A 291 -3.47 4.74 21.99
CA VAL A 291 -4.53 5.73 22.24
C VAL A 291 -5.42 5.82 21.01
N SER A 292 -6.75 5.76 21.23
CA SER A 292 -7.73 6.06 20.19
C SER A 292 -8.03 7.55 20.23
N GLY A 293 -7.87 8.25 19.10
CA GLY A 293 -8.12 9.68 19.03
C GLY A 293 -7.87 10.27 17.65
N ASP A 294 -8.47 11.40 17.39
CA ASP A 294 -8.35 12.14 16.14
C ASP A 294 -7.17 13.10 16.23
N ALA A 295 -6.15 12.91 15.40
CA ALA A 295 -4.95 13.76 15.37
C ALA A 295 -5.24 15.23 14.96
N THR A 296 -6.41 15.53 14.39
CA THR A 296 -6.87 16.91 14.14
C THR A 296 -7.40 17.60 15.41
N LYS A 297 -7.52 16.85 16.53
CA LYS A 297 -8.06 17.32 17.81
C LYS A 297 -7.05 17.18 18.93
N MET A 298 -7.37 17.80 20.10
CA MET A 298 -6.51 17.76 21.29
C MET A 298 -7.11 17.00 22.48
N ASP A 299 -8.30 16.43 22.34
CA ASP A 299 -9.07 15.80 23.43
C ASP A 299 -8.42 14.52 23.99
N TRP A 300 -7.60 13.85 23.20
CA TRP A 300 -6.83 12.67 23.58
C TRP A 300 -5.50 13.01 24.29
N TRP A 301 -5.03 14.26 24.18
CA TRP A 301 -3.71 14.71 24.63
C TRP A 301 -3.72 15.20 26.09
N ASN A 302 -2.76 14.71 26.88
CA ASN A 302 -2.61 15.08 28.30
C ASN A 302 -1.74 16.33 28.54
N GLN A 303 -1.47 17.13 27.51
CA GLN A 303 -0.63 18.34 27.51
C GLN A 303 0.87 18.11 27.72
N LYS A 304 1.34 16.86 27.88
CA LYS A 304 2.77 16.55 27.92
C LYS A 304 3.34 16.63 26.50
N LYS A 305 4.29 17.57 26.26
CA LYS A 305 4.92 17.76 24.95
C LYS A 305 5.90 16.62 24.62
N PHE A 306 6.08 16.38 23.31
CA PHE A 306 6.91 15.32 22.76
C PHE A 306 8.30 15.85 22.34
N ASP A 307 9.32 15.02 22.50
CA ASP A 307 10.66 15.25 21.96
C ASP A 307 10.69 15.02 20.46
N SER A 308 9.97 13.97 20.00
CA SER A 308 9.83 13.66 18.60
C SER A 308 8.39 13.24 18.24
N ILE A 309 7.95 13.63 17.05
CA ILE A 309 6.66 13.22 16.50
C ILE A 309 6.88 12.60 15.13
N LEU A 310 6.39 11.38 14.92
CA LEU A 310 6.19 10.80 13.61
C LEU A 310 4.75 11.04 13.18
N LEU A 311 4.55 11.75 12.09
CA LEU A 311 3.26 11.87 11.42
C LEU A 311 3.27 11.02 10.14
N ASP A 312 2.74 9.79 10.23
CA ASP A 312 2.47 8.95 9.05
C ASP A 312 1.14 9.40 8.44
N ALA A 313 1.18 10.50 7.70
CA ALA A 313 -0.01 11.26 7.34
C ALA A 313 -0.99 10.44 6.46
N PRO A 314 -2.32 10.52 6.71
CA PRO A 314 -3.29 9.93 5.81
C PRO A 314 -3.12 10.54 4.42
N CYS A 315 -3.00 9.69 3.38
CA CYS A 315 -2.65 10.14 2.05
C CYS A 315 -3.39 9.33 0.96
N THR A 316 -3.21 9.72 -0.30
CA THR A 316 -3.80 8.98 -1.43
C THR A 316 -3.22 7.59 -1.62
N GLY A 317 -2.01 7.34 -1.12
CA GLY A 317 -1.31 6.06 -1.25
C GLY A 317 -0.75 5.80 -2.65
N THR A 318 -0.53 6.83 -3.47
CA THR A 318 -0.09 6.67 -4.86
C THR A 318 1.31 6.09 -5.04
N GLY A 319 2.12 6.05 -3.98
CA GLY A 319 3.42 5.40 -3.96
C GLY A 319 3.38 3.88 -3.73
N VAL A 320 2.23 3.35 -3.25
CA VAL A 320 2.05 1.92 -2.91
C VAL A 320 1.03 1.21 -3.81
N ILE A 321 0.75 1.75 -4.98
CA ILE A 321 -0.23 1.21 -5.95
C ILE A 321 0.04 -0.27 -6.26
N ARG A 322 1.29 -0.69 -6.37
CA ARG A 322 1.61 -2.09 -6.66
C ARG A 322 1.16 -3.06 -5.55
N ARG A 323 1.06 -2.59 -4.29
CA ARG A 323 0.52 -3.34 -3.15
C ARG A 323 -1.00 -3.25 -3.08
N HIS A 324 -1.53 -2.07 -3.38
CA HIS A 324 -2.94 -1.72 -3.31
C HIS A 324 -3.44 -1.21 -4.67
N PRO A 325 -3.58 -2.10 -5.67
CA PRO A 325 -3.94 -1.69 -7.04
C PRO A 325 -5.35 -1.08 -7.15
N ASP A 326 -6.20 -1.32 -6.17
CA ASP A 326 -7.52 -0.71 -6.00
C ASP A 326 -7.48 0.81 -5.82
N ILE A 327 -6.36 1.39 -5.39
CA ILE A 327 -6.13 2.84 -5.36
C ILE A 327 -6.44 3.48 -6.71
N LYS A 328 -6.08 2.83 -7.82
CA LYS A 328 -6.38 3.31 -9.19
C LYS A 328 -7.88 3.49 -9.45
N LEU A 329 -8.74 2.76 -8.77
CA LEU A 329 -10.20 2.74 -8.96
C LEU A 329 -10.95 3.49 -7.85
N LEU A 330 -10.36 3.57 -6.67
CA LEU A 330 -10.98 4.17 -5.50
C LEU A 330 -10.69 5.67 -5.38
N ARG A 331 -9.47 6.12 -5.74
CA ARG A 331 -9.09 7.54 -5.66
C ARG A 331 -9.57 8.34 -6.86
N LYS A 332 -10.06 9.55 -6.59
CA LYS A 332 -10.57 10.50 -7.58
C LYS A 332 -9.87 11.86 -7.39
N PRO A 333 -9.79 12.70 -8.43
CA PRO A 333 -9.18 14.04 -8.30
C PRO A 333 -9.75 14.88 -7.17
N LYS A 334 -11.08 14.79 -6.93
CA LYS A 334 -11.77 15.56 -5.87
C LYS A 334 -11.35 15.17 -4.45
N ASP A 335 -10.85 13.93 -4.25
CA ASP A 335 -10.45 13.44 -2.94
C ASP A 335 -9.14 14.08 -2.48
N LEU A 336 -8.30 14.53 -3.43
CA LEU A 336 -6.97 15.09 -3.17
C LEU A 336 -7.06 16.37 -2.29
N GLY A 337 -8.00 17.26 -2.59
CA GLY A 337 -8.19 18.49 -1.81
C GLY A 337 -8.50 18.21 -0.34
N GLN A 338 -9.43 17.30 -0.07
CA GLN A 338 -9.82 16.93 1.30
C GLN A 338 -8.65 16.26 2.06
N VAL A 339 -7.87 15.41 1.37
CA VAL A 339 -6.70 14.75 1.97
C VAL A 339 -5.66 15.80 2.37
N ILE A 340 -5.35 16.77 1.51
CA ILE A 340 -4.40 17.85 1.76
C ILE A 340 -4.84 18.70 2.96
N GLU A 341 -6.13 19.08 3.05
CA GLU A 341 -6.68 19.82 4.17
C GLU A 341 -6.55 19.04 5.49
N THR A 342 -6.85 17.75 5.46
CA THR A 342 -6.70 16.88 6.64
C THR A 342 -5.23 16.80 7.07
N GLN A 343 -4.30 16.64 6.14
CA GLN A 343 -2.86 16.61 6.41
C GLN A 343 -2.39 17.94 7.04
N SER A 344 -2.85 19.10 6.51
CA SER A 344 -2.54 20.43 7.06
C SER A 344 -3.02 20.55 8.49
N SER A 345 -4.27 20.20 8.74
CA SER A 345 -4.88 20.28 10.07
C SER A 345 -4.15 19.41 11.11
N ILE A 346 -3.78 18.18 10.72
CA ILE A 346 -3.02 17.30 11.60
C ILE A 346 -1.62 17.86 11.86
N LEU A 347 -0.90 18.29 10.83
CA LEU A 347 0.46 18.82 10.95
C LEU A 347 0.50 20.07 11.85
N GLU A 348 -0.40 21.02 11.63
CA GLU A 348 -0.54 22.23 12.42
C GLU A 348 -0.87 21.92 13.89
N ASN A 349 -1.79 20.99 14.13
CA ASN A 349 -2.16 20.57 15.49
C ASN A 349 -0.99 19.90 16.23
N LEU A 350 -0.35 18.93 15.61
CA LEU A 350 0.77 18.18 16.20
C LEU A 350 1.98 19.06 16.44
N TRP A 351 2.19 20.12 15.62
CA TRP A 351 3.28 21.07 15.84
C TRP A 351 3.20 21.77 17.19
N THR A 352 1.98 22.05 17.67
CA THR A 352 1.78 22.68 18.99
C THR A 352 2.21 21.77 20.15
N MET A 353 2.16 20.45 19.94
CA MET A 353 2.50 19.42 20.94
C MET A 353 4.00 19.11 20.99
N LEU A 354 4.79 19.67 20.05
CA LEU A 354 6.22 19.45 19.98
C LEU A 354 6.95 20.41 20.94
N LYS A 355 7.99 19.90 21.65
CA LYS A 355 8.89 20.74 22.48
C LYS A 355 9.69 21.68 21.60
N PRO A 356 10.13 22.87 22.10
CA PRO A 356 11.22 23.62 21.48
C PRO A 356 12.45 22.75 21.34
N GLY A 357 13.12 22.78 20.18
CA GLY A 357 14.21 21.87 19.82
C GLY A 357 13.79 20.45 19.41
N GLY A 358 12.50 20.13 19.53
CA GLY A 358 11.95 18.81 19.13
C GLY A 358 11.86 18.64 17.61
N LYS A 359 11.68 17.39 17.15
CA LYS A 359 11.65 17.03 15.75
C LYS A 359 10.27 16.43 15.34
N LEU A 360 9.75 16.85 14.20
CA LEU A 360 8.59 16.24 13.58
C LEU A 360 9.01 15.64 12.22
N LEU A 361 8.83 14.33 12.07
CA LEU A 361 8.98 13.64 10.80
C LEU A 361 7.62 13.50 10.13
N TYR A 362 7.40 14.25 9.07
CA TYR A 362 6.26 14.08 8.19
C TYR A 362 6.54 12.98 7.17
N ALA A 363 5.65 12.01 7.05
CA ALA A 363 5.78 10.90 6.14
C ALA A 363 4.47 10.66 5.38
N THR A 364 4.56 10.30 4.10
CA THR A 364 3.45 9.77 3.29
C THR A 364 3.90 8.62 2.42
N CYS A 365 3.00 7.71 2.10
CA CYS A 365 3.18 6.73 1.02
C CYS A 365 2.60 7.25 -0.31
N SER A 366 2.66 8.56 -0.55
CA SER A 366 2.24 9.23 -1.79
C SER A 366 3.45 9.67 -2.62
N ILE A 367 3.25 9.76 -3.95
CA ILE A 367 4.19 10.42 -4.85
C ILE A 367 3.64 11.75 -5.39
N LEU A 368 2.47 12.20 -4.93
CA LEU A 368 1.89 13.46 -5.39
C LEU A 368 2.52 14.64 -4.66
N LYS A 369 3.07 15.60 -5.41
CA LYS A 369 3.77 16.77 -4.87
C LYS A 369 2.88 17.61 -3.94
N GLU A 370 1.57 17.67 -4.18
CA GLU A 370 0.61 18.42 -3.36
C GLU A 370 0.48 17.88 -1.94
N GLU A 371 0.65 16.57 -1.75
CA GLU A 371 0.63 15.92 -0.44
C GLU A 371 2.00 15.95 0.25
N ASN A 372 3.06 16.24 -0.50
CA ASN A 372 4.45 16.12 -0.11
C ASN A 372 5.14 17.49 -0.02
N GLU A 373 6.05 17.83 -0.95
CA GLU A 373 6.84 19.07 -0.89
C GLU A 373 5.96 20.33 -0.83
N ASN A 374 4.86 20.38 -1.57
CA ASN A 374 3.97 21.54 -1.56
C ASN A 374 3.24 21.70 -0.21
N GLN A 375 2.93 20.59 0.46
CA GLN A 375 2.35 20.60 1.81
C GLN A 375 3.34 21.16 2.83
N ILE A 376 4.57 20.72 2.78
CA ILE A 376 5.62 21.18 3.68
C ILE A 376 5.98 22.65 3.43
N ASN A 377 6.08 23.07 2.16
CA ASN A 377 6.36 24.47 1.83
C ASN A 377 5.26 25.39 2.40
N ARG A 378 3.97 25.07 2.20
CA ARG A 378 2.86 25.84 2.80
C ARG A 378 2.92 25.90 4.33
N PHE A 379 3.34 24.82 4.97
CA PHE A 379 3.49 24.78 6.42
C PHE A 379 4.63 25.69 6.89
N LEU A 380 5.79 25.63 6.24
CA LEU A 380 6.95 26.46 6.55
C LEU A 380 6.67 27.97 6.36
N GLU A 381 5.90 28.32 5.32
CA GLU A 381 5.49 29.73 5.07
C GLU A 381 4.62 30.31 6.20
N LYS A 382 3.83 29.47 6.86
CA LYS A 382 2.90 29.88 7.93
C LYS A 382 3.47 29.74 9.35
N THR A 383 4.56 28.99 9.53
CA THR A 383 5.07 28.57 10.84
C THR A 383 6.50 29.02 11.01
N SER A 384 6.67 30.22 11.58
CA SER A 384 7.98 30.91 11.66
C SER A 384 9.02 30.19 12.55
N ASP A 385 8.55 29.36 13.50
CA ASP A 385 9.42 28.54 14.37
C ASP A 385 9.74 27.15 13.81
N ALA A 386 9.31 26.86 12.57
CA ALA A 386 9.62 25.60 11.88
C ALA A 386 10.80 25.79 10.94
N LYS A 387 11.75 24.86 11.00
CA LYS A 387 12.85 24.72 10.02
C LYS A 387 12.90 23.31 9.46
N ILE A 388 13.19 23.21 8.15
CA ILE A 388 13.50 21.92 7.52
C ILE A 388 14.91 21.49 7.90
N GLU A 389 15.07 20.23 8.32
CA GLU A 389 16.36 19.58 8.47
C GLU A 389 16.60 18.69 7.24
N GLU A 390 17.75 18.83 6.62
CA GLU A 390 18.08 18.08 5.40
C GLU A 390 18.19 16.58 5.70
N ILE A 391 17.47 15.77 4.93
CA ILE A 391 17.57 14.31 4.98
C ILE A 391 18.62 13.87 3.96
N ASN A 392 19.81 13.50 4.46
CA ASN A 392 20.91 13.03 3.62
C ASN A 392 20.77 11.53 3.33
N LEU A 393 20.00 11.21 2.29
CA LEU A 393 19.91 9.85 1.73
C LEU A 393 20.71 9.81 0.42
N SER A 394 21.41 8.71 0.18
CA SER A 394 22.17 8.49 -1.07
C SER A 394 21.26 8.20 -2.27
N TRP A 395 19.94 8.13 -2.08
CA TRP A 395 18.93 7.77 -3.06
C TRP A 395 17.62 8.55 -2.79
N GLY A 396 16.80 8.64 -3.84
CA GLY A 396 15.59 9.47 -3.83
C GLY A 396 15.82 10.85 -4.44
N LEU A 397 14.74 11.55 -4.72
CA LEU A 397 14.77 12.91 -5.25
C LEU A 397 14.83 13.91 -4.08
N LYS A 398 15.84 14.78 -4.11
CA LYS A 398 15.92 15.91 -3.16
C LYS A 398 14.85 16.93 -3.50
N THR A 399 14.02 17.26 -2.52
CA THR A 399 12.97 18.27 -2.59
C THR A 399 12.99 19.05 -1.27
N THR A 400 11.90 19.73 -0.89
CA THR A 400 11.73 20.15 0.51
C THR A 400 11.47 18.90 1.36
N GLY A 401 12.48 18.08 1.54
CA GLY A 401 12.45 16.72 2.09
C GLY A 401 13.09 15.73 1.10
N SER A 402 12.66 14.48 1.15
CA SER A 402 13.16 13.41 0.27
C SER A 402 12.00 12.58 -0.30
N GLN A 403 11.88 12.52 -1.63
CA GLN A 403 10.88 11.72 -2.34
C GLN A 403 11.50 10.44 -2.87
N GLN A 404 11.01 9.30 -2.41
CA GLN A 404 11.28 8.00 -2.99
C GLN A 404 10.22 7.70 -4.06
N LEU A 405 10.63 7.38 -5.27
CA LEU A 405 9.72 6.86 -6.31
C LEU A 405 9.66 5.34 -6.24
N PRO A 406 8.56 4.71 -6.66
CA PRO A 406 8.49 3.25 -6.73
C PRO A 406 9.63 2.69 -7.58
N HIS A 407 10.35 1.72 -7.04
CA HIS A 407 11.48 1.06 -7.68
C HIS A 407 11.46 -0.45 -7.41
N ASN A 408 12.26 -1.24 -8.10
CA ASN A 408 12.30 -2.71 -7.98
C ASN A 408 12.22 -3.22 -6.52
N ASN A 409 12.93 -2.57 -5.60
CA ASN A 409 13.14 -3.04 -4.24
C ASN A 409 12.30 -2.32 -3.18
N HIS A 410 11.67 -1.20 -3.50
CA HIS A 410 10.95 -0.37 -2.53
C HIS A 410 9.79 0.40 -3.15
N ASP A 411 8.81 0.74 -2.34
CA ASP A 411 7.66 1.56 -2.71
C ASP A 411 7.99 3.05 -2.73
N GLY A 412 7.05 3.85 -3.24
CA GLY A 412 7.13 5.30 -3.21
C GLY A 412 6.76 5.84 -1.82
N PHE A 413 7.65 6.66 -1.26
CA PHE A 413 7.45 7.35 0.03
C PHE A 413 8.02 8.77 -0.04
N TYR A 414 7.48 9.62 0.82
CA TYR A 414 8.01 10.96 1.05
C TYR A 414 8.31 11.15 2.53
N TYR A 415 9.41 11.85 2.82
CA TYR A 415 9.83 12.21 4.17
C TYR A 415 10.28 13.66 4.22
N ALA A 416 9.82 14.40 5.23
CA ALA A 416 10.34 15.72 5.56
C ALA A 416 10.56 15.82 7.08
N GLN A 417 11.76 16.21 7.49
CA GLN A 417 12.11 16.37 8.89
C GLN A 417 12.09 17.84 9.25
N LEU A 418 11.23 18.20 10.19
CA LEU A 418 11.04 19.55 10.69
C LEU A 418 11.57 19.67 12.11
N VAL A 419 12.28 20.75 12.41
CA VAL A 419 12.81 21.06 13.74
C VAL A 419 12.12 22.34 14.25
N LYS A 420 11.62 22.28 15.48
CA LYS A 420 11.03 23.44 16.14
C LYS A 420 12.12 24.30 16.76
N GLN A 421 12.19 25.56 16.37
CA GLN A 421 13.16 26.50 16.93
C GLN A 421 12.89 26.75 18.42
N ILE A 422 13.96 27.12 19.16
CA ILE A 422 13.91 27.48 20.57
C ILE A 422 13.46 28.93 20.73
#